data_55ecc4059cd54164fe11fdcae6dcb7b9
#
_entry.id   55ecc4059cd54164fe11fdcae6dcb7b9
#
_cell.length_a   1.000
_cell.length_b   1.000
_cell.length_c   1.000
_cell.angle_alpha   90.00
_cell.angle_beta   90.00
_cell.angle_gamma   90.00
#
_symmetry.space_group_name_H-M   'P 1'
#
loop_
_entity.id
_entity.type
_entity.pdbx_description
1 polymer ?
#
loop_
_entity_poly.entity_id
_entity_poly.type
_entity_poly.pdbx_seq_one_letter_code
_entity_poly.pdbx_strand_id
1 'polypeptide(L)'
;IEPSNQDLYEAGLAARKKVLGEEYVNPNIEKGEKDHLTGKIQTMVTEYCWGGAWTDDTLDHKTRSMLNLAILTALGKMNELKSHTRGALRNGCTVEEITEVLAHATVYCGIPAGVDAFRSAREALDQENTEDLL
;
A
#
# COMPACT_ATOMS: atom_id res chain seq x y z
N ILE A 1 -0.94 -16.68 14.78
CA ILE A 1 -1.78 -15.87 15.68
C ILE A 1 -3.17 -15.78 15.07
N GLU A 2 -4.15 -16.10 15.87
CA GLU A 2 -5.53 -16.06 15.40
C GLU A 2 -6.06 -14.63 15.35
N PRO A 3 -6.80 -14.26 14.30
CA PRO A 3 -7.45 -12.96 14.22
C PRO A 3 -8.62 -12.86 15.20
N SER A 4 -8.98 -11.61 15.55
CA SER A 4 -10.16 -11.35 16.37
C SER A 4 -11.47 -11.66 15.63
N ASN A 5 -11.45 -11.51 14.31
CA ASN A 5 -12.59 -11.80 13.44
C ASN A 5 -12.08 -12.51 12.17
N GLN A 6 -12.38 -13.81 12.09
CA GLN A 6 -11.88 -14.65 10.98
C GLN A 6 -12.44 -14.20 9.64
N ASP A 7 -13.71 -13.82 9.59
CA ASP A 7 -14.34 -13.38 8.33
C ASP A 7 -13.68 -12.09 7.79
N LEU A 8 -13.43 -11.13 8.67
CA LEU A 8 -12.71 -9.91 8.29
C LEU A 8 -11.28 -10.21 7.85
N TYR A 9 -10.60 -11.12 8.53
CA TYR A 9 -9.26 -11.52 8.16
C TYR A 9 -9.22 -12.11 6.76
N GLU A 10 -10.10 -13.04 6.46
CA GLU A 10 -10.15 -13.70 5.14
C GLU A 10 -10.48 -12.72 4.02
N ALA A 11 -11.48 -11.86 4.24
CA ALA A 11 -11.84 -10.82 3.27
C ALA A 11 -10.69 -9.81 3.08
N GLY A 12 -10.04 -9.44 4.18
CA GLY A 12 -8.89 -8.53 4.16
C GLY A 12 -7.69 -9.14 3.44
N LEU A 13 -7.42 -10.41 3.65
CA LEU A 13 -6.32 -11.09 2.97
C LEU A 13 -6.54 -11.12 1.46
N ALA A 14 -7.77 -11.40 1.02
CA ALA A 14 -8.13 -11.39 -0.40
C ALA A 14 -7.93 -9.99 -1.00
N ALA A 15 -8.40 -8.94 -0.32
CA ALA A 15 -8.22 -7.55 -0.76
C ALA A 15 -6.75 -7.16 -0.81
N ARG A 16 -5.98 -7.52 0.21
CA ARG A 16 -4.55 -7.23 0.31
C ARG A 16 -3.78 -7.84 -0.86
N LYS A 17 -4.06 -9.10 -1.18
CA LYS A 17 -3.44 -9.81 -2.30
C LYS A 17 -3.80 -9.17 -3.64
N LYS A 18 -5.04 -8.74 -3.78
CA LYS A 18 -5.50 -8.08 -5.01
C LYS A 18 -4.78 -6.76 -5.26
N VAL A 19 -4.56 -5.97 -4.21
CA VAL A 19 -3.94 -4.65 -4.30
C VAL A 19 -2.41 -4.74 -4.39
N LEU A 20 -1.79 -5.52 -3.52
CA LEU A 20 -0.32 -5.56 -3.41
C LEU A 20 0.31 -6.72 -4.18
N GLY A 21 -0.46 -7.74 -4.54
CA GLY A 21 0.03 -8.92 -5.23
C GLY A 21 0.42 -10.04 -4.28
N GLU A 22 0.15 -11.28 -4.67
CA GLU A 22 0.47 -12.46 -3.86
C GLU A 22 1.97 -12.59 -3.62
N GLU A 23 2.78 -12.24 -4.62
CA GLU A 23 4.23 -12.31 -4.55
C GLU A 23 4.82 -11.39 -3.48
N TYR A 24 4.12 -10.33 -3.12
CA TYR A 24 4.50 -9.45 -2.02
C TYR A 24 3.89 -9.90 -0.69
N VAL A 25 2.60 -10.27 -0.71
CA VAL A 25 1.84 -10.55 0.52
C VAL A 25 2.22 -11.89 1.14
N ASN A 26 2.35 -12.95 0.34
CA ASN A 26 2.59 -14.29 0.86
C ASN A 26 3.89 -14.39 1.68
N PRO A 27 5.04 -13.83 1.24
CA PRO A 27 6.24 -13.86 2.08
C PRO A 27 6.07 -13.16 3.43
N ASN A 28 5.29 -12.08 3.48
CA ASN A 28 5.03 -11.36 4.72
C ASN A 28 4.16 -12.19 5.67
N ILE A 29 3.15 -12.86 5.15
CA ILE A 29 2.30 -13.76 5.95
C ILE A 29 3.14 -14.93 6.48
N GLU A 30 3.99 -15.53 5.64
CA GLU A 30 4.86 -16.64 6.04
C GLU A 30 5.83 -16.22 7.15
N LYS A 31 6.41 -15.03 7.07
CA LYS A 31 7.25 -14.49 8.15
C LYS A 31 6.46 -14.38 9.46
N GLY A 32 5.21 -13.99 9.37
CA GLY A 32 4.34 -13.88 10.53
C GLY A 32 4.03 -15.21 11.19
N GLU A 33 4.06 -16.30 10.42
CA GLU A 33 3.85 -17.64 10.98
C GLU A 33 5.02 -18.13 11.81
N LYS A 34 6.22 -17.54 11.63
CA LYS A 34 7.45 -18.00 12.25
C LYS A 34 7.77 -17.35 13.58
N ASP A 35 7.19 -16.18 13.87
CA ASP A 35 7.41 -15.52 15.14
C ASP A 35 6.19 -14.71 15.57
N HIS A 36 6.05 -14.59 16.88
CA HIS A 36 4.86 -13.98 17.49
C HIS A 36 4.74 -12.47 17.18
N LEU A 37 5.86 -11.76 17.20
CA LEU A 37 5.87 -10.32 16.97
C LEU A 37 5.41 -9.98 15.55
N THR A 38 6.01 -10.62 14.56
CA THR A 38 5.65 -10.41 13.15
C THR A 38 4.23 -10.91 12.88
N GLY A 39 3.87 -12.05 13.45
CA GLY A 39 2.53 -12.61 13.30
C GLY A 39 1.44 -11.68 13.82
N LYS A 40 1.68 -11.05 14.97
CA LYS A 40 0.70 -10.14 15.56
C LYS A 40 0.41 -8.96 14.64
N ILE A 41 1.44 -8.29 14.14
CA ILE A 41 1.22 -7.12 13.27
C ILE A 41 0.65 -7.51 11.90
N GLN A 42 1.10 -8.64 11.33
CA GLN A 42 0.55 -9.12 10.06
C GLN A 42 -0.94 -9.44 10.19
N THR A 43 -1.35 -10.07 11.30
CA THR A 43 -2.76 -10.36 11.56
C THR A 43 -3.57 -9.06 11.74
N MET A 44 -3.06 -8.12 12.51
CA MET A 44 -3.73 -6.84 12.76
C MET A 44 -3.94 -6.04 11.48
N VAL A 45 -2.90 -5.88 10.65
CA VAL A 45 -3.04 -5.10 9.42
C VAL A 45 -3.98 -5.78 8.43
N THR A 46 -3.93 -7.10 8.33
CA THR A 46 -4.80 -7.85 7.43
C THR A 46 -6.27 -7.71 7.84
N GLU A 47 -6.55 -7.88 9.11
CA GLU A 47 -7.91 -7.80 9.64
C GLU A 47 -8.43 -6.36 9.69
N TYR A 48 -7.68 -5.46 10.31
CA TYR A 48 -8.14 -4.10 10.59
C TYR A 48 -8.09 -3.20 9.34
N CYS A 49 -6.92 -3.13 8.70
CA CYS A 49 -6.76 -2.22 7.56
C CYS A 49 -7.39 -2.79 6.30
N TRP A 50 -7.01 -3.98 5.93
CA TRP A 50 -7.49 -4.58 4.69
C TRP A 50 -8.92 -5.10 4.81
N GLY A 51 -9.25 -5.73 5.93
CA GLY A 51 -10.61 -6.21 6.16
C GLY A 51 -11.58 -5.08 6.49
N GLY A 52 -11.15 -4.11 7.29
CA GLY A 52 -12.02 -3.02 7.75
C GLY A 52 -12.19 -1.88 6.77
N ALA A 53 -11.18 -1.59 5.94
CA ALA A 53 -11.23 -0.45 5.04
C ALA A 53 -11.33 -0.85 3.55
N TRP A 54 -10.40 -1.67 3.09
CA TRP A 54 -10.28 -1.97 1.66
C TRP A 54 -11.38 -2.85 1.07
N THR A 55 -12.19 -3.46 1.91
CA THR A 55 -13.36 -4.27 1.48
C THR A 55 -14.60 -3.42 1.25
N ASP A 56 -14.61 -2.18 1.72
CA ASP A 56 -15.71 -1.23 1.48
C ASP A 56 -15.51 -0.59 0.11
N ASP A 57 -16.46 -0.78 -0.80
CA ASP A 57 -16.36 -0.35 -2.19
C ASP A 57 -16.99 1.02 -2.47
N THR A 58 -17.37 1.75 -1.44
CA THR A 58 -17.83 3.15 -1.57
C THR A 58 -16.75 4.00 -2.24
N LEU A 59 -15.49 3.78 -1.85
CA LEU A 59 -14.33 4.33 -2.58
C LEU A 59 -13.64 3.15 -3.28
N ASP A 60 -13.39 3.30 -4.57
CA ASP A 60 -12.70 2.23 -5.30
C ASP A 60 -11.23 2.11 -4.88
N HIS A 61 -10.60 1.03 -5.28
CA HIS A 61 -9.21 0.75 -4.90
C HIS A 61 -8.23 1.79 -5.45
N LYS A 62 -8.49 2.30 -6.64
CA LYS A 62 -7.66 3.34 -7.25
C LYS A 62 -7.66 4.59 -6.38
N THR A 63 -8.83 5.03 -5.95
CA THR A 63 -8.98 6.20 -5.07
C THR A 63 -8.29 5.96 -3.73
N ARG A 64 -8.47 4.78 -3.13
CA ARG A 64 -7.80 4.45 -1.86
C ARG A 64 -6.29 4.46 -1.99
N SER A 65 -5.76 3.97 -3.12
CA SER A 65 -4.32 4.04 -3.40
C SER A 65 -3.81 5.47 -3.44
N MET A 66 -4.54 6.37 -4.11
CA MET A 66 -4.18 7.79 -4.17
C MET A 66 -4.19 8.45 -2.80
N LEU A 67 -5.22 8.16 -1.98
CA LEU A 67 -5.29 8.65 -0.61
C LEU A 67 -4.09 8.19 0.21
N ASN A 68 -3.73 6.91 0.10
CA ASN A 68 -2.60 6.36 0.84
C ASN A 68 -1.27 7.00 0.43
N LEU A 69 -1.07 7.24 -0.85
CA LEU A 69 0.16 7.91 -1.30
C LEU A 69 0.29 9.29 -0.66
N ALA A 70 -0.79 10.06 -0.61
CA ALA A 70 -0.78 11.38 0.02
C ALA A 70 -0.57 11.29 1.53
N ILE A 71 -1.30 10.39 2.21
CA ILE A 71 -1.20 10.20 3.66
C ILE A 71 0.22 9.75 4.06
N LEU A 72 0.77 8.77 3.34
CA LEU A 72 2.08 8.23 3.65
C LEU A 72 3.20 9.24 3.38
N THR A 73 3.01 10.13 2.40
CA THR A 73 3.90 11.26 2.16
C THR A 73 3.90 12.19 3.37
N ALA A 74 2.72 12.56 3.86
CA ALA A 74 2.57 13.44 5.02
C ALA A 74 3.19 12.83 6.28
N LEU A 75 3.02 11.53 6.48
CA LEU A 75 3.53 10.83 7.66
C LEU A 75 5.01 10.43 7.55
N GLY A 76 5.61 10.54 6.37
CA GLY A 76 7.01 10.15 6.15
C GLY A 76 7.23 8.64 6.18
N LYS A 77 6.24 7.84 5.80
CA LYS A 77 6.31 6.37 5.83
C LYS A 77 6.73 5.82 4.48
N MET A 78 8.01 5.87 4.20
CA MET A 78 8.53 5.60 2.85
C MET A 78 8.50 4.14 2.46
N ASN A 79 8.67 3.19 3.40
CA ASN A 79 8.57 1.77 3.07
C ASN A 79 7.17 1.41 2.61
N GLU A 80 6.16 1.90 3.32
CA GLU A 80 4.76 1.70 2.97
C GLU A 80 4.40 2.43 1.68
N LEU A 81 4.98 3.61 1.48
CA LEU A 81 4.76 4.38 0.25
C LEU A 81 5.23 3.59 -0.98
N LYS A 82 6.36 2.91 -0.89
CA LYS A 82 6.85 2.04 -1.98
C LYS A 82 5.86 0.93 -2.30
N SER A 83 5.36 0.24 -1.26
CA SER A 83 4.38 -0.83 -1.45
C SER A 83 3.09 -0.31 -2.06
N HIS A 84 2.62 0.84 -1.61
CA HIS A 84 1.38 1.45 -2.11
C HIS A 84 1.55 2.12 -3.47
N THR A 85 2.77 2.47 -3.87
CA THR A 85 3.07 2.91 -5.24
C THR A 85 2.82 1.75 -6.21
N ARG A 86 3.34 0.57 -5.87
CA ARG A 86 3.06 -0.65 -6.66
C ARG A 86 1.58 -0.98 -6.66
N GLY A 87 0.95 -0.88 -5.49
CA GLY A 87 -0.49 -1.11 -5.37
C GLY A 87 -1.31 -0.14 -6.22
N ALA A 88 -0.90 1.12 -6.27
CA ALA A 88 -1.56 2.13 -7.11
C ALA A 88 -1.51 1.76 -8.59
N LEU A 89 -0.36 1.29 -9.08
CA LEU A 89 -0.25 0.81 -10.46
C LEU A 89 -1.18 -0.38 -10.71
N ARG A 90 -1.21 -1.34 -9.80
CA ARG A 90 -2.10 -2.51 -9.91
C ARG A 90 -3.57 -2.10 -9.93
N ASN A 91 -3.92 -1.04 -9.23
CA ASN A 91 -5.29 -0.53 -9.15
C ASN A 91 -5.64 0.43 -10.29
N GLY A 92 -4.75 0.58 -11.26
CA GLY A 92 -5.02 1.34 -12.48
C GLY A 92 -4.58 2.80 -12.47
N CYS A 93 -3.80 3.22 -11.47
CA CYS A 93 -3.20 4.56 -11.51
C CYS A 93 -2.11 4.60 -12.57
N THR A 94 -2.06 5.67 -13.33
CA THR A 94 -0.95 5.93 -14.25
C THR A 94 0.20 6.56 -13.48
N VAL A 95 1.39 6.53 -14.07
CA VAL A 95 2.57 7.21 -13.50
C VAL A 95 2.28 8.71 -13.36
N GLU A 96 1.60 9.29 -14.34
CA GLU A 96 1.21 10.70 -14.30
C GLU A 96 0.27 11.00 -13.14
N GLU A 97 -0.70 10.13 -12.90
CA GLU A 97 -1.62 10.29 -11.76
C GLU A 97 -0.88 10.20 -10.43
N ILE A 98 0.03 9.23 -10.29
CA ILE A 98 0.88 9.10 -9.10
C ILE A 98 1.71 10.37 -8.90
N THR A 99 2.31 10.87 -9.98
CA THR A 99 3.10 12.11 -9.96
C THR A 99 2.27 13.28 -9.41
N GLU A 100 1.06 13.43 -9.92
CA GLU A 100 0.18 14.56 -9.50
C GLU A 100 -0.29 14.41 -8.05
N VAL A 101 -0.54 13.19 -7.58
CA VAL A 101 -0.88 12.96 -6.17
C VAL A 101 0.28 13.38 -5.27
N LEU A 102 1.49 12.96 -5.60
CA LEU A 102 2.68 13.32 -4.82
C LEU A 102 2.99 14.80 -4.90
N ALA A 103 2.80 15.42 -6.07
CA ALA A 103 2.98 16.86 -6.24
C ALA A 103 1.98 17.64 -5.37
N HIS A 104 0.72 17.21 -5.39
CA HIS A 104 -0.31 17.83 -4.55
C HIS A 104 0.04 17.73 -3.07
N ALA A 105 0.44 16.54 -2.62
CA ALA A 105 0.89 16.33 -1.24
C ALA A 105 2.07 17.22 -0.88
N THR A 106 3.02 17.41 -1.81
CA THR A 106 4.19 18.27 -1.61
C THR A 106 3.79 19.71 -1.29
N VAL A 107 2.77 20.23 -1.98
CA VAL A 107 2.27 21.60 -1.76
C VAL A 107 1.81 21.79 -0.31
N TYR A 108 1.14 20.81 0.25
CA TYR A 108 0.56 20.91 1.60
C TYR A 108 1.47 20.40 2.71
N CYS A 109 2.42 19.52 2.39
CA CYS A 109 3.31 18.89 3.40
C CYS A 109 4.72 19.48 3.39
N GLY A 110 5.11 20.19 2.35
CA GLY A 110 6.43 20.79 2.23
C GLY A 110 7.37 20.00 1.31
N ILE A 111 8.36 20.71 0.79
CA ILE A 111 9.33 20.17 -0.18
C ILE A 111 10.11 18.97 0.36
N PRO A 112 10.64 18.98 1.61
CA PRO A 112 11.39 17.80 2.08
C PRO A 112 10.56 16.51 2.09
N ALA A 113 9.29 16.57 2.52
CA ALA A 113 8.39 15.43 2.49
C ALA A 113 8.16 14.97 1.05
N GLY A 114 7.95 15.92 0.14
CA GLY A 114 7.77 15.63 -1.27
C GLY A 114 8.97 14.97 -1.91
N VAL A 115 10.17 15.48 -1.64
CA VAL A 115 11.41 14.91 -2.18
C VAL A 115 11.58 13.45 -1.75
N ASP A 116 11.34 13.15 -0.48
CA ASP A 116 11.40 11.77 0.03
C ASP A 116 10.39 10.87 -0.68
N ALA A 117 9.16 11.36 -0.85
CA ALA A 117 8.10 10.59 -1.50
C ALA A 117 8.41 10.32 -2.97
N PHE A 118 8.85 11.32 -3.71
CA PHE A 118 9.22 11.15 -5.12
C PHE A 118 10.38 10.17 -5.29
N ARG A 119 11.39 10.26 -4.41
CA ARG A 119 12.52 9.33 -4.43
C ARG A 119 12.08 7.89 -4.18
N SER A 120 11.24 7.69 -3.16
CA SER A 120 10.74 6.36 -2.81
C SER A 120 9.83 5.79 -3.90
N ALA A 121 8.96 6.62 -4.48
CA ALA A 121 8.11 6.21 -5.60
C ALA A 121 8.97 5.83 -6.81
N ARG A 122 10.03 6.60 -7.10
CA ARG A 122 10.95 6.28 -8.20
C ARG A 122 11.59 4.91 -8.01
N GLU A 123 12.04 4.60 -6.79
CA GLU A 123 12.60 3.29 -6.48
C GLU A 123 11.58 2.17 -6.71
N ALA A 124 10.34 2.36 -6.27
CA ALA A 124 9.28 1.37 -6.46
C ALA A 124 8.97 1.15 -7.94
N LEU A 125 8.88 2.23 -8.72
CA LEU A 125 8.62 2.15 -10.15
C LEU A 125 9.76 1.45 -10.91
N ASP A 126 11.01 1.68 -10.50
CA ASP A 126 12.15 1.02 -11.11
C ASP A 126 12.14 -0.49 -10.84
N GLN A 127 11.73 -0.90 -9.63
CA GLN A 127 11.60 -2.31 -9.27
C GLN A 127 10.48 -3.02 -10.04
N GLU A 128 9.42 -2.30 -10.41
CA GLU A 128 8.29 -2.87 -11.15
C GLU A 128 8.55 -2.95 -12.66
N ASN A 129 9.75 -2.60 -13.11
CA ASN A 129 10.08 -2.60 -14.53
C ASN A 129 9.08 -1.76 -15.33
N THR A 130 9.03 -0.47 -15.03
CA THR A 130 8.03 0.46 -15.54
C THR A 130 8.04 0.63 -17.07
N GLU A 131 9.06 0.16 -17.75
CA GLU A 131 9.08 0.17 -19.22
C GLU A 131 7.88 -0.54 -19.82
N ASP A 132 7.41 -1.60 -19.15
CA ASP A 132 6.23 -2.35 -19.58
C ASP A 132 4.92 -1.64 -19.22
N LEU A 133 4.99 -0.60 -18.40
CA LEU A 133 3.83 0.13 -17.90
C LEU A 133 3.66 1.50 -18.55
N LEU A 134 4.66 1.95 -19.22
CA LEU A 134 4.65 3.22 -19.95
C LEU A 134 4.32 2.98 -21.42
#